data_6a335331fdfa2c93d44f4e76e72a18f0
#
_entry.id   6a335331fdfa2c93d44f4e76e72a18f0
#
_cell.length_a   1.000
_cell.length_b   1.000
_cell.length_c   1.000
_cell.angle_alpha   90.00
_cell.angle_beta   90.00
_cell.angle_gamma   90.00
#
_symmetry.space_group_name_H-M   'P 1'
#
loop_
_entity.id
_entity.type
_entity.pdbx_description
1 polymer ?
#
loop_
_entity_poly.entity_id
_entity_poly.type
_entity_poly.pdbx_seq_one_letter_code
_entity_poly.pdbx_strand_id
1 'polypeptide(L)'
;MPGEIGAFLSHKKAWQACVDQNKTTLIFEDDFILFPQFEKTIDYLLNEYTQWNLVRLQALEDSPFSVIKEVDDWVIAENQIDALGCTAYLVKPAAAQKLIDGARFIYEPIDHYIEHKGVHGLSFLAVRPYPSDISQTPTTVYRPERAPTRGFKKICRSVHRWMDRTFSPHPWFPR
;
A
#
# COMPACT_ATOMS: atom_id res chain seq x y z
N MET A 1 -9.55 15.00 4.11
CA MET A 1 -10.97 15.05 4.60
C MET A 1 -11.06 14.21 5.87
N PRO A 2 -12.09 14.38 6.76
CA PRO A 2 -12.16 13.61 8.00
C PRO A 2 -12.10 12.08 7.82
N GLY A 3 -12.78 11.55 6.79
CA GLY A 3 -12.76 10.11 6.48
C GLY A 3 -11.38 9.58 6.06
N GLU A 4 -10.63 10.34 5.28
CA GLU A 4 -9.26 9.96 4.88
C GLU A 4 -8.30 9.94 6.08
N ILE A 5 -8.48 10.89 7.01
CA ILE A 5 -7.71 10.90 8.26
C ILE A 5 -8.09 9.70 9.13
N GLY A 6 -9.39 9.36 9.22
CA GLY A 6 -9.88 8.19 9.94
C GLY A 6 -9.29 6.89 9.40
N ALA A 7 -9.33 6.69 8.08
CA ALA A 7 -8.72 5.55 7.42
C ALA A 7 -7.21 5.46 7.72
N PHE A 8 -6.48 6.57 7.56
CA PHE A 8 -5.04 6.61 7.86
C PHE A 8 -4.74 6.22 9.32
N LEU A 9 -5.49 6.76 10.27
CA LEU A 9 -5.32 6.45 11.69
C LEU A 9 -5.64 4.99 12.01
N SER A 10 -6.61 4.38 11.32
CA SER A 10 -6.94 2.95 11.47
C SER A 10 -5.78 2.07 11.00
N HIS A 11 -5.21 2.35 9.83
CA HIS A 11 -4.01 1.65 9.35
C HIS A 11 -2.81 1.85 10.30
N LYS A 12 -2.59 3.07 10.79
CA LYS A 12 -1.51 3.35 11.75
C LYS A 12 -1.68 2.54 13.05
N LYS A 13 -2.90 2.36 13.55
CA LYS A 13 -3.18 1.47 14.68
C LYS A 13 -2.90 0.01 14.36
N ALA A 14 -3.25 -0.46 13.16
CA ALA A 14 -2.96 -1.82 12.73
C ALA A 14 -1.44 -2.06 12.62
N TRP A 15 -0.68 -1.09 12.11
CA TRP A 15 0.79 -1.16 12.10
C TRP A 15 1.37 -1.19 13.51
N GLN A 16 0.83 -0.38 14.44
CA GLN A 16 1.27 -0.42 15.83
C GLN A 16 1.01 -1.79 16.45
N ALA A 17 -0.16 -2.39 16.23
CA ALA A 17 -0.46 -3.74 16.72
C ALA A 17 0.49 -4.80 16.11
N CYS A 18 0.86 -4.65 14.83
CA CYS A 18 1.86 -5.50 14.18
C CYS A 18 3.22 -5.44 14.88
N VAL A 19 3.67 -4.24 15.22
CA VAL A 19 4.94 -4.01 15.94
C VAL A 19 4.86 -4.55 17.36
N ASP A 20 3.82 -4.20 18.12
CA ASP A 20 3.66 -4.59 19.52
C ASP A 20 3.60 -6.12 19.69
N GLN A 21 2.96 -6.82 18.76
CA GLN A 21 2.88 -8.29 18.77
C GLN A 21 4.11 -8.95 18.16
N ASN A 22 4.95 -8.20 17.47
CA ASN A 22 6.09 -8.68 16.69
C ASN A 22 5.70 -9.83 15.72
N LYS A 23 4.57 -9.69 15.03
CA LYS A 23 4.01 -10.68 14.10
C LYS A 23 3.70 -10.05 12.75
N THR A 24 4.00 -10.78 11.67
CA THR A 24 3.46 -10.46 10.34
C THR A 24 1.95 -10.34 10.42
N THR A 25 1.42 -9.24 9.91
CA THR A 25 -0.01 -8.90 10.02
C THR A 25 -0.63 -8.78 8.65
N LEU A 26 -1.76 -9.44 8.48
CA LEU A 26 -2.66 -9.27 7.35
C LEU A 26 -3.67 -8.18 7.71
N ILE A 27 -3.74 -7.12 6.90
CA ILE A 27 -4.61 -5.97 7.13
C ILE A 27 -5.68 -5.96 6.05
N PHE A 28 -6.94 -5.80 6.48
CA PHE A 28 -8.11 -5.62 5.62
C PHE A 28 -8.86 -4.34 5.98
N GLU A 29 -9.45 -3.69 4.98
CA GLU A 29 -10.59 -2.79 5.16
C GLU A 29 -11.88 -3.62 5.19
N ASP A 30 -13.03 -3.02 5.49
CA ASP A 30 -14.28 -3.74 5.72
C ASP A 30 -15.04 -4.12 4.44
N ASP A 31 -14.59 -3.68 3.28
CA ASP A 31 -15.21 -3.88 1.97
C ASP A 31 -14.48 -4.89 1.06
N PHE A 32 -13.72 -5.83 1.62
CA PHE A 32 -12.95 -6.81 0.85
C PHE A 32 -13.78 -8.00 0.36
N ILE A 33 -13.36 -8.58 -0.77
CA ILE A 33 -13.79 -9.88 -1.29
C ILE A 33 -12.55 -10.75 -1.46
N LEU A 34 -12.62 -12.02 -1.02
CA LEU A 34 -11.55 -12.99 -1.22
C LEU A 34 -11.85 -13.91 -2.39
N PHE A 35 -10.85 -14.17 -3.23
CA PHE A 35 -10.90 -15.17 -4.28
C PHE A 35 -10.40 -16.55 -3.78
N PRO A 36 -10.77 -17.66 -4.45
CA PRO A 36 -10.45 -19.02 -3.97
C PRO A 36 -8.96 -19.27 -3.72
N GLN A 37 -8.06 -18.61 -4.45
CA GLN A 37 -6.61 -18.75 -4.29
C GLN A 37 -6.03 -17.99 -3.10
N PHE A 38 -6.82 -17.18 -2.38
CA PHE A 38 -6.33 -16.26 -1.35
C PHE A 38 -5.54 -16.98 -0.26
N GLU A 39 -6.12 -18.03 0.34
CA GLU A 39 -5.49 -18.78 1.43
C GLU A 39 -4.16 -19.42 1.00
N LYS A 40 -4.14 -20.10 -0.16
CA LYS A 40 -2.90 -20.66 -0.74
C LYS A 40 -1.83 -19.60 -0.96
N THR A 41 -2.23 -18.41 -1.41
CA THR A 41 -1.32 -17.27 -1.63
C THR A 41 -0.70 -16.80 -0.32
N ILE A 42 -1.52 -16.64 0.74
CA ILE A 42 -1.03 -16.23 2.06
C ILE A 42 -0.06 -17.25 2.63
N ASP A 43 -0.42 -18.54 2.59
CA ASP A 43 0.43 -19.62 3.09
C ASP A 43 1.79 -19.64 2.39
N TYR A 44 1.82 -19.47 1.08
CA TYR A 44 3.06 -19.38 0.31
C TYR A 44 3.92 -18.17 0.73
N LEU A 45 3.31 -17.00 0.87
CA LEU A 45 4.02 -15.77 1.27
C LEU A 45 4.57 -15.84 2.70
N LEU A 46 3.96 -16.61 3.58
CA LEU A 46 4.40 -16.77 4.97
C LEU A 46 5.47 -17.83 5.14
N ASN A 47 5.43 -18.91 4.35
CA ASN A 47 6.24 -20.11 4.56
C ASN A 47 7.33 -20.32 3.50
N GLU A 48 7.04 -20.04 2.21
CA GLU A 48 7.92 -20.36 1.10
C GLU A 48 8.71 -19.17 0.57
N TYR A 49 8.05 -18.02 0.38
CA TYR A 49 8.68 -16.81 -0.11
C TYR A 49 8.62 -15.69 0.92
N THR A 50 9.65 -15.55 1.73
CA THR A 50 9.72 -14.60 2.85
C THR A 50 10.52 -13.34 2.56
N GLN A 51 11.01 -13.14 1.31
CA GLN A 51 11.85 -11.99 0.92
C GLN A 51 11.02 -10.75 0.55
N TRP A 52 10.15 -10.31 1.45
CA TRP A 52 9.31 -9.13 1.28
C TRP A 52 9.14 -8.38 2.61
N ASN A 53 8.69 -7.15 2.54
CA ASN A 53 8.36 -6.31 3.69
C ASN A 53 6.90 -5.91 3.71
N LEU A 54 6.36 -5.57 2.53
CA LEU A 54 4.97 -5.25 2.25
C LEU A 54 4.54 -6.02 1.02
N VAL A 55 3.37 -6.64 1.05
CA VAL A 55 2.79 -7.34 -0.11
C VAL A 55 1.33 -6.93 -0.28
N ARG A 56 1.03 -6.33 -1.41
CA ARG A 56 -0.30 -5.96 -1.86
C ARG A 56 -1.07 -7.18 -2.33
N LEU A 57 -2.31 -7.30 -1.91
CA LEU A 57 -3.23 -8.37 -2.28
C LEU A 57 -4.45 -7.87 -3.05
N GLN A 58 -4.60 -6.54 -3.17
CA GLN A 58 -5.66 -5.85 -3.90
C GLN A 58 -5.13 -4.51 -4.41
N ALA A 59 -5.64 -4.00 -5.53
CA ALA A 59 -5.40 -2.64 -6.01
C ALA A 59 -6.62 -2.04 -6.67
N LEU A 60 -6.67 -0.70 -6.69
CA LEU A 60 -7.73 0.08 -7.36
C LEU A 60 -7.47 0.24 -8.86
N GLU A 61 -6.20 0.33 -9.24
CA GLU A 61 -5.79 0.58 -10.62
C GLU A 61 -4.91 -0.56 -11.11
N ASP A 62 -5.10 -0.96 -12.36
CA ASP A 62 -4.17 -1.87 -13.00
C ASP A 62 -2.86 -1.12 -13.32
N SER A 63 -1.75 -1.77 -13.06
CA SER A 63 -0.42 -1.19 -13.22
C SER A 63 0.47 -2.16 -13.99
N PRO A 64 1.25 -1.70 -14.96
CA PRO A 64 2.36 -2.49 -15.49
C PRO A 64 3.25 -2.96 -14.35
N PHE A 65 3.76 -4.16 -14.45
CA PHE A 65 4.57 -4.77 -13.40
C PHE A 65 5.76 -5.55 -13.95
N SER A 66 6.78 -5.70 -13.11
CA SER A 66 7.93 -6.57 -13.37
C SER A 66 7.82 -7.80 -12.48
N VAL A 67 7.92 -8.99 -13.08
CA VAL A 67 7.87 -10.25 -12.35
C VAL A 67 9.15 -10.43 -11.54
N ILE A 68 9.01 -10.72 -10.25
CA ILE A 68 10.10 -11.05 -9.34
C ILE A 68 10.19 -12.56 -9.15
N LYS A 69 9.03 -13.23 -8.99
CA LYS A 69 8.95 -14.67 -8.78
C LYS A 69 7.69 -15.23 -9.42
N GLU A 70 7.82 -16.25 -10.23
CA GLU A 70 6.71 -17.05 -10.74
C GLU A 70 6.33 -18.15 -9.75
N VAL A 71 5.01 -18.37 -9.57
CA VAL A 71 4.44 -19.37 -8.65
C VAL A 71 3.18 -19.94 -9.28
N ASP A 72 3.28 -21.12 -9.86
CA ASP A 72 2.17 -21.81 -10.54
C ASP A 72 1.43 -20.87 -11.54
N ASP A 73 0.19 -20.48 -11.23
CA ASP A 73 -0.72 -19.65 -12.02
C ASP A 73 -0.72 -18.16 -11.62
N TRP A 74 0.18 -17.75 -10.73
CA TRP A 74 0.31 -16.37 -10.26
C TRP A 74 1.78 -15.96 -10.08
N VAL A 75 2.03 -14.68 -9.88
CA VAL A 75 3.38 -14.15 -9.71
C VAL A 75 3.48 -13.19 -8.53
N ILE A 76 4.68 -13.08 -7.96
CA ILE A 76 5.07 -11.96 -7.11
C ILE A 76 5.75 -10.94 -8.01
N ALA A 77 5.32 -9.69 -7.93
CA ALA A 77 5.74 -8.64 -8.84
C ALA A 77 5.99 -7.31 -8.12
N GLU A 78 6.69 -6.41 -8.78
CA GLU A 78 6.80 -5.00 -8.40
C GLU A 78 6.03 -4.17 -9.44
N ASN A 79 5.06 -3.36 -8.98
CA ASN A 79 4.34 -2.44 -9.84
C ASN A 79 5.26 -1.31 -10.30
N GLN A 80 5.17 -0.91 -11.58
CA GLN A 80 5.98 0.15 -12.16
C GLN A 80 5.41 1.55 -11.88
N ILE A 81 4.11 1.62 -11.62
CA ILE A 81 3.37 2.83 -11.22
C ILE A 81 2.50 2.50 -10.00
N ASP A 82 2.18 3.53 -9.22
CA ASP A 82 1.32 3.41 -8.05
C ASP A 82 -0.05 2.81 -8.45
N ALA A 83 -0.37 1.65 -7.91
CA ALA A 83 -1.62 0.94 -8.22
C ALA A 83 -2.77 1.35 -7.28
N LEU A 84 -2.47 2.16 -6.28
CA LEU A 84 -3.38 2.67 -5.26
C LEU A 84 -4.22 1.58 -4.55
N GLY A 85 -5.01 1.98 -3.55
CA GLY A 85 -5.79 1.06 -2.72
C GLY A 85 -4.94 0.38 -1.64
N CYS A 86 -5.58 0.14 -0.51
CA CYS A 86 -4.95 -0.49 0.67
C CYS A 86 -5.94 -1.43 1.38
N THR A 87 -6.95 -1.91 0.64
CA THR A 87 -8.02 -2.76 1.18
C THR A 87 -7.50 -4.11 1.71
N ALA A 88 -6.43 -4.67 1.10
CA ALA A 88 -5.84 -5.92 1.55
C ALA A 88 -4.33 -5.94 1.32
N TYR A 89 -3.55 -6.15 2.38
CA TYR A 89 -2.10 -6.30 2.28
C TYR A 89 -1.47 -6.99 3.50
N LEU A 90 -0.29 -7.58 3.29
CA LEU A 90 0.57 -8.12 4.35
C LEU A 90 1.66 -7.11 4.70
N VAL A 91 1.98 -7.00 6.00
CA VAL A 91 3.06 -6.16 6.52
C VAL A 91 3.86 -6.91 7.58
N LYS A 92 5.19 -6.79 7.53
CA LYS A 92 6.09 -7.28 8.57
C LYS A 92 6.35 -6.24 9.64
N PRO A 93 6.68 -6.62 10.90
CA PRO A 93 6.90 -5.67 12.00
C PRO A 93 7.92 -4.58 11.70
N ALA A 94 9.05 -4.93 11.10
CA ALA A 94 10.07 -3.94 10.73
C ALA A 94 9.60 -2.94 9.67
N ALA A 95 8.72 -3.37 8.74
CA ALA A 95 8.10 -2.49 7.77
C ALA A 95 7.02 -1.61 8.41
N ALA A 96 6.18 -2.20 9.27
CA ALA A 96 5.18 -1.45 10.04
C ALA A 96 5.82 -0.32 10.86
N GLN A 97 6.96 -0.58 11.51
CA GLN A 97 7.69 0.46 12.24
C GLN A 97 8.15 1.60 11.33
N LYS A 98 8.71 1.29 10.15
CA LYS A 98 9.10 2.32 9.18
C LYS A 98 7.92 3.15 8.67
N LEU A 99 6.76 2.51 8.44
CA LEU A 99 5.54 3.22 8.08
C LEU A 99 5.08 4.17 9.21
N ILE A 100 5.16 3.75 10.47
CA ILE A 100 4.83 4.59 11.62
C ILE A 100 5.78 5.78 11.73
N ASP A 101 7.09 5.53 11.61
CA ASP A 101 8.14 6.54 11.74
C ASP A 101 8.05 7.62 10.64
N GLY A 102 7.71 7.21 9.41
CA GLY A 102 7.47 8.13 8.30
C GLY A 102 6.16 8.91 8.44
N ALA A 103 5.15 8.35 9.12
CA ALA A 103 3.82 8.94 9.30
C ALA A 103 3.74 9.92 10.48
N ARG A 104 4.71 10.84 10.61
CA ARG A 104 4.70 11.88 11.66
C ARG A 104 3.59 12.89 11.44
N PHE A 105 3.30 13.20 10.19
CA PHE A 105 2.23 14.09 9.75
C PHE A 105 1.41 13.41 8.67
N ILE A 106 0.08 13.55 8.74
CA ILE A 106 -0.84 13.06 7.72
C ILE A 106 -1.06 14.19 6.71
N TYR A 107 -0.44 14.10 5.54
CA TYR A 107 -0.52 15.10 4.47
C TYR A 107 -1.09 14.55 3.15
N GLU A 108 -1.28 13.24 3.07
CA GLU A 108 -1.84 12.55 1.91
C GLU A 108 -2.73 11.37 2.34
N PRO A 109 -3.61 10.85 1.47
CA PRO A 109 -4.39 9.64 1.73
C PRO A 109 -3.50 8.43 1.96
N ILE A 110 -4.00 7.44 2.70
CA ILE A 110 -3.25 6.24 3.08
C ILE A 110 -2.76 5.42 1.88
N ASP A 111 -3.57 5.31 0.82
CA ASP A 111 -3.27 4.60 -0.42
C ASP A 111 -2.11 5.24 -1.20
N HIS A 112 -1.97 6.57 -1.14
CA HIS A 112 -0.80 7.27 -1.66
C HIS A 112 0.41 7.13 -0.75
N TYR A 113 0.21 7.26 0.57
CA TYR A 113 1.30 7.18 1.54
C TYR A 113 2.02 5.84 1.49
N ILE A 114 1.28 4.72 1.45
CA ILE A 114 1.87 3.37 1.45
C ILE A 114 2.67 3.06 0.17
N GLU A 115 2.42 3.79 -0.94
CA GLU A 115 3.21 3.74 -2.17
C GLU A 115 4.44 4.67 -2.13
N HIS A 116 4.49 5.58 -1.15
CA HIS A 116 5.48 6.66 -1.12
C HIS A 116 6.84 6.18 -0.62
N LYS A 117 7.51 5.36 -1.42
CA LYS A 117 8.83 4.75 -1.14
C LYS A 117 9.87 5.77 -0.64
N GLY A 118 9.80 7.01 -1.13
CA GLY A 118 10.69 8.10 -0.71
C GLY A 118 10.60 8.47 0.76
N VAL A 119 9.45 8.22 1.42
CA VAL A 119 9.21 8.56 2.83
C VAL A 119 9.66 7.46 3.78
N HIS A 120 9.34 6.22 3.48
CA HIS A 120 9.57 5.08 4.38
C HIS A 120 10.61 4.06 3.87
N GLY A 121 11.08 4.20 2.62
CA GLY A 121 12.13 3.36 2.04
C GLY A 121 11.71 1.91 1.76
N LEU A 122 10.41 1.61 1.69
CA LEU A 122 9.89 0.26 1.48
C LEU A 122 9.41 0.08 0.04
N SER A 123 9.72 -1.08 -0.57
CA SER A 123 9.05 -1.53 -1.78
C SER A 123 7.75 -2.25 -1.40
N PHE A 124 6.68 -1.97 -2.13
CA PHE A 124 5.38 -2.59 -1.98
C PHE A 124 5.21 -3.62 -3.11
N LEU A 125 5.53 -4.88 -2.84
CA LEU A 125 5.35 -5.96 -3.79
C LEU A 125 3.85 -6.25 -3.99
N ALA A 126 3.50 -6.95 -5.06
CA ALA A 126 2.15 -7.31 -5.40
C ALA A 126 2.05 -8.79 -5.78
N VAL A 127 0.94 -9.43 -5.47
CA VAL A 127 0.55 -10.71 -6.04
C VAL A 127 -0.28 -10.45 -7.30
N ARG A 128 0.02 -11.13 -8.40
CA ARG A 128 -0.68 -10.95 -9.69
C ARG A 128 -1.04 -12.32 -10.30
N PRO A 129 -2.35 -12.56 -10.65
CA PRO A 129 -3.50 -11.69 -10.40
C PRO A 129 -3.76 -11.50 -8.91
N TYR A 130 -4.41 -10.39 -8.54
CA TYR A 130 -4.72 -10.11 -7.13
C TYR A 130 -5.63 -11.19 -6.55
N PRO A 131 -5.35 -11.69 -5.31
CA PRO A 131 -6.15 -12.73 -4.69
C PRO A 131 -7.38 -12.19 -3.94
N SER A 132 -7.59 -10.87 -3.95
CA SER A 132 -8.75 -10.21 -3.36
C SER A 132 -9.15 -8.97 -4.17
N ASP A 133 -10.37 -8.49 -3.95
CA ASP A 133 -10.93 -7.30 -4.58
C ASP A 133 -11.82 -6.54 -3.59
N ILE A 134 -12.35 -5.41 -4.02
CA ILE A 134 -13.27 -4.57 -3.24
C ILE A 134 -14.71 -4.99 -3.57
N SER A 135 -15.54 -5.11 -2.52
CA SER A 135 -16.97 -5.31 -2.72
C SER A 135 -17.61 -4.05 -3.32
N GLN A 136 -18.58 -4.24 -4.21
CA GLN A 136 -19.36 -3.13 -4.78
C GLN A 136 -20.43 -2.59 -3.79
N THR A 137 -20.23 -2.81 -2.50
CA THR A 137 -21.15 -2.31 -1.46
C THR A 137 -21.09 -0.79 -1.43
N PRO A 138 -22.25 -0.09 -1.36
CA PRO A 138 -22.24 1.36 -1.25
C PRO A 138 -21.42 1.81 -0.06
N THR A 139 -20.40 2.64 -0.30
CA THR A 139 -19.57 3.19 0.78
C THR A 139 -20.39 4.02 1.75
N THR A 140 -20.24 3.78 3.05
CA THR A 140 -20.84 4.60 4.11
C THR A 140 -20.09 5.90 4.33
N VAL A 141 -18.90 6.04 3.74
CA VAL A 141 -18.12 7.28 3.80
C VAL A 141 -18.72 8.29 2.83
N TYR A 142 -19.38 9.32 3.37
CA TYR A 142 -19.85 10.46 2.59
C TYR A 142 -18.66 11.09 1.86
N ARG A 143 -18.60 10.87 0.55
CA ARG A 143 -17.70 11.61 -0.36
C ARG A 143 -18.51 12.76 -0.94
N PRO A 144 -18.39 14.00 -0.43
CA PRO A 144 -18.96 15.14 -1.15
C PRO A 144 -18.36 15.13 -2.55
N GLU A 145 -19.18 15.33 -3.58
CA GLU A 145 -18.72 15.45 -4.96
C GLU A 145 -17.46 16.31 -4.97
N ARG A 146 -16.37 15.74 -5.46
CA ARG A 146 -15.10 16.46 -5.48
C ARG A 146 -15.28 17.67 -6.36
N ALA A 147 -15.47 18.84 -5.74
CA ALA A 147 -15.31 20.08 -6.46
C ALA A 147 -13.94 20.02 -7.16
N PRO A 148 -13.88 20.27 -8.48
CA PRO A 148 -12.62 20.18 -9.22
C PRO A 148 -11.60 21.04 -8.50
N THR A 149 -10.52 20.44 -8.01
CA THR A 149 -9.43 21.16 -7.34
C THR A 149 -8.81 22.08 -8.39
N ARG A 150 -9.39 23.28 -8.56
CA ARG A 150 -8.85 24.33 -9.43
C ARG A 150 -7.58 24.89 -8.80
N GLY A 151 -6.50 24.93 -9.57
CA GLY A 151 -5.37 25.82 -9.35
C GLY A 151 -4.21 25.23 -8.53
N PHE A 152 -3.52 26.10 -7.87
CA PHE A 152 -2.23 26.01 -7.22
C PHE A 152 -2.00 24.73 -6.35
N LYS A 153 -3.02 24.24 -5.64
CA LYS A 153 -2.92 23.01 -4.81
C LYS A 153 -2.64 21.75 -5.61
N LYS A 154 -3.15 21.63 -6.84
CA LYS A 154 -2.88 20.49 -7.73
C LYS A 154 -1.42 20.54 -8.22
N ILE A 155 -0.95 21.75 -8.53
CA ILE A 155 0.43 21.99 -8.96
C ILE A 155 1.40 21.69 -7.81
N CYS A 156 1.15 22.18 -6.60
CA CYS A 156 1.99 21.91 -5.44
C CYS A 156 2.08 20.42 -5.10
N ARG A 157 0.97 19.68 -5.13
CA ARG A 157 0.97 18.22 -4.93
C ARG A 157 1.74 17.48 -6.04
N SER A 158 1.61 17.95 -7.29
CA SER A 158 2.30 17.34 -8.42
C SER A 158 3.81 17.62 -8.39
N VAL A 159 4.19 18.85 -8.03
CA VAL A 159 5.60 19.25 -7.86
C VAL A 159 6.22 18.54 -6.68
N HIS A 160 5.53 18.41 -5.54
CA HIS A 160 6.03 17.70 -4.37
C HIS A 160 6.29 16.22 -4.70
N ARG A 161 5.34 15.52 -5.33
CA ARG A 161 5.52 14.14 -5.79
C ARG A 161 6.63 14.00 -6.82
N TRP A 162 6.79 14.96 -7.73
CA TRP A 162 7.86 14.97 -8.70
C TRP A 162 9.23 15.14 -8.02
N MET A 163 9.34 16.06 -7.07
CA MET A 163 10.56 16.29 -6.30
C MET A 163 10.94 15.04 -5.49
N ASP A 164 9.98 14.42 -4.80
CA ASP A 164 10.23 13.21 -4.02
C ASP A 164 10.68 12.03 -4.89
N ARG A 165 10.09 11.87 -6.09
CA ARG A 165 10.52 10.84 -7.05
C ARG A 165 11.90 11.12 -7.67
N THR A 166 12.26 12.40 -7.84
CA THR A 166 13.48 12.80 -8.54
C THR A 166 14.65 12.96 -7.58
N PHE A 167 14.41 13.35 -6.33
CA PHE A 167 15.45 13.65 -5.33
C PHE A 167 15.46 12.69 -4.14
N SER A 168 14.64 11.64 -4.13
CA SER A 168 14.83 10.53 -3.19
C SER A 168 16.20 9.92 -3.41
N PRO A 169 17.04 9.78 -2.38
CA PRO A 169 18.38 9.20 -2.55
C PRO A 169 18.21 7.75 -3.02
N HIS A 170 18.60 7.50 -4.25
CA HIS A 170 18.68 6.15 -4.79
C HIS A 170 19.75 5.41 -3.97
N PRO A 171 19.50 4.17 -3.50
CA PRO A 171 20.45 3.44 -2.64
C PRO A 171 21.79 3.14 -3.29
N TRP A 172 22.00 3.53 -4.55
CA TRP A 172 23.22 3.30 -5.34
C TRP A 172 24.16 4.52 -5.48
N PHE A 173 23.84 5.67 -4.86
CA PHE A 173 24.77 6.80 -4.83
C PHE A 173 25.09 7.18 -3.40
N PRO A 174 26.23 6.69 -2.83
CA PRO A 174 26.78 7.27 -1.61
C PRO A 174 27.25 8.71 -1.91
N ARG A 175 27.03 9.60 -0.94
CA ARG A 175 27.58 10.97 -0.96
C ARG A 175 29.10 10.94 -0.89
#